data_8765770fd4e9eeb9dfffa6849a4f0cb0
#
_entry.id   8765770fd4e9eeb9dfffa6849a4f0cb0
#
_cell.length_a   1.000
_cell.length_b   1.000
_cell.length_c   1.000
_cell.angle_alpha   90.00
_cell.angle_beta   90.00
_cell.angle_gamma   90.00
#
_symmetry.space_group_name_H-M   'P 1'
#
loop_
_entity.id
_entity.type
_entity.pdbx_description
1 polymer ?
#
loop_
_entity_poly.entity_id
_entity_poly.type
_entity_poly.pdbx_seq_one_letter_code
_entity_poly.pdbx_strand_id
1 'polypeptide(L)'
;MQSRQPEAADREDVVAFTEKVKGRVVDAHSHVGEMDAWAFYNLKEPVKPTVYEFADAKAYLKHLDSVGVERGLILPNYGIPVQSQPFSLNDLVLESISSNDRLVGGLWVSFLPQNKELTLKTLERAGEPGVVALKTTFLLGGNPDPSTWDAETREIAEACFDAVERHNLVFHFHTSAGGTSDINNYVPMVEEFGKRVKIYLVHFGGGVSGHIKLVPQFLDWVEEGYKVYCDTTWTIGFGARWLMTEIERRGVGEDRVLFASDEPWSDFWSEYYKIKGAPVSDELKERILYRNYEELYGEKK
;
A
#
# COMPACT_ATOMS: atom_id res chain seq x y z
N MET A 1 -17.72 -19.89 -43.21
CA MET A 1 -16.38 -19.99 -42.61
C MET A 1 -16.58 -20.11 -41.10
N GLN A 2 -16.46 -21.31 -40.54
CA GLN A 2 -16.54 -21.55 -39.11
C GLN A 2 -15.19 -21.12 -38.52
N SER A 3 -15.21 -20.12 -37.63
CA SER A 3 -14.04 -19.75 -36.86
C SER A 3 -13.75 -20.88 -35.86
N ARG A 4 -12.64 -21.60 -36.06
CA ARG A 4 -12.11 -22.50 -35.03
C ARG A 4 -11.68 -21.61 -33.87
N GLN A 5 -12.34 -21.75 -32.71
CA GLN A 5 -11.76 -21.30 -31.46
C GLN A 5 -10.48 -22.11 -31.26
N PRO A 6 -9.35 -21.48 -30.87
CA PRO A 6 -8.18 -22.25 -30.46
C PRO A 6 -8.57 -23.08 -29.22
N GLU A 7 -8.40 -24.40 -29.33
CA GLU A 7 -8.43 -25.28 -28.17
C GLU A 7 -7.48 -24.71 -27.10
N ALA A 8 -7.97 -24.65 -25.87
CA ALA A 8 -7.14 -24.32 -24.74
C ALA A 8 -5.98 -25.33 -24.72
N ALA A 9 -4.80 -24.87 -25.13
CA ALA A 9 -3.58 -25.67 -24.98
C ALA A 9 -3.47 -26.06 -23.50
N ASP A 10 -3.30 -27.34 -23.24
CA ASP A 10 -3.03 -27.85 -21.90
C ASP A 10 -1.88 -27.05 -21.30
N ARG A 11 -2.17 -26.29 -20.26
CA ARG A 11 -1.20 -25.43 -19.56
C ARG A 11 -0.33 -26.24 -18.57
N GLU A 12 -0.03 -27.48 -18.88
CA GLU A 12 0.87 -28.30 -18.06
C GLU A 12 2.35 -27.90 -18.18
N ASP A 13 2.71 -27.05 -19.17
CA ASP A 13 4.09 -26.62 -19.40
C ASP A 13 4.40 -25.19 -18.91
N VAL A 14 3.53 -24.56 -18.15
CA VAL A 14 3.95 -23.37 -17.39
C VAL A 14 4.90 -23.86 -16.30
N VAL A 15 6.20 -23.74 -16.57
CA VAL A 15 7.24 -23.93 -15.53
C VAL A 15 6.84 -23.04 -14.37
N ALA A 16 6.30 -23.66 -13.32
CA ALA A 16 5.96 -22.94 -12.12
C ALA A 16 7.26 -22.27 -11.65
N PHE A 17 7.27 -20.94 -11.57
CA PHE A 17 8.41 -20.21 -11.05
C PHE A 17 8.54 -20.64 -9.58
N THR A 18 9.50 -21.51 -9.30
CA THR A 18 9.68 -22.14 -7.99
C THR A 18 10.69 -21.41 -7.12
N GLU A 19 11.13 -20.22 -7.55
CA GLU A 19 12.05 -19.42 -6.77
C GLU A 19 11.34 -18.86 -5.53
N LYS A 20 12.01 -18.99 -4.40
CA LYS A 20 11.57 -18.35 -3.15
C LYS A 20 12.56 -17.26 -2.77
N VAL A 21 12.08 -16.26 -2.05
CA VAL A 21 12.94 -15.20 -1.50
C VAL A 21 14.06 -15.81 -0.66
N LYS A 22 15.22 -15.16 -0.68
CA LYS A 22 16.35 -15.51 0.18
C LYS A 22 16.37 -14.60 1.41
N GLY A 23 16.29 -15.21 2.57
CA GLY A 23 16.21 -14.49 3.85
C GLY A 23 14.79 -14.14 4.24
N ARG A 24 14.66 -13.30 5.26
CA ARG A 24 13.34 -12.84 5.76
C ARG A 24 12.78 -11.75 4.85
N VAL A 25 11.51 -11.84 4.55
CA VAL A 25 10.76 -10.81 3.82
C VAL A 25 9.37 -10.70 4.43
N VAL A 26 8.90 -9.47 4.63
CA VAL A 26 7.55 -9.15 5.08
C VAL A 26 6.94 -8.16 4.11
N ASP A 27 5.72 -8.41 3.67
CA ASP A 27 5.01 -7.55 2.72
C ASP A 27 4.18 -6.49 3.45
N ALA A 28 4.57 -5.23 3.33
CA ALA A 28 3.94 -4.12 4.05
C ALA A 28 2.71 -3.53 3.36
N HIS A 29 2.37 -4.00 2.15
CA HIS A 29 1.23 -3.48 1.42
C HIS A 29 0.80 -4.44 0.30
N SER A 30 -0.36 -5.04 0.46
CA SER A 30 -1.05 -5.86 -0.54
C SER A 30 -2.56 -5.73 -0.35
N HIS A 31 -3.33 -6.24 -1.31
CA HIS A 31 -4.78 -6.08 -1.33
C HIS A 31 -5.49 -7.42 -1.35
N VAL A 32 -6.65 -7.49 -0.65
CA VAL A 32 -7.56 -8.64 -0.65
C VAL A 32 -8.97 -8.20 -1.00
N GLY A 33 -9.75 -9.15 -1.54
CA GLY A 33 -11.10 -8.94 -2.02
C GLY A 33 -11.18 -8.96 -3.55
N GLU A 34 -12.34 -9.29 -4.06
CA GLU A 34 -12.57 -9.31 -5.51
C GLU A 34 -12.36 -7.93 -6.12
N MET A 35 -11.65 -7.91 -7.24
CA MET A 35 -11.37 -6.69 -7.99
C MET A 35 -12.30 -6.62 -9.20
N ASP A 36 -13.07 -5.54 -9.30
CA ASP A 36 -13.82 -5.24 -10.52
C ASP A 36 -12.92 -4.56 -11.57
N ALA A 37 -12.02 -5.33 -12.17
CA ALA A 37 -11.15 -4.87 -13.25
C ALA A 37 -11.90 -4.30 -14.46
N TRP A 38 -13.13 -4.69 -14.65
CA TRP A 38 -14.04 -4.20 -15.65
C TRP A 38 -14.36 -2.73 -15.51
N ALA A 39 -14.83 -2.37 -14.33
CA ALA A 39 -15.19 -1.02 -14.03
C ALA A 39 -13.93 -0.13 -14.05
N PHE A 40 -12.81 -0.63 -13.58
CA PHE A 40 -11.55 0.10 -13.55
C PHE A 40 -11.05 0.47 -14.95
N TYR A 41 -11.08 -0.48 -15.89
CA TYR A 41 -10.59 -0.26 -17.27
C TYR A 41 -11.65 0.15 -18.26
N ASN A 42 -12.90 0.34 -17.83
CA ASN A 42 -14.03 0.65 -18.72
C ASN A 42 -14.13 -0.32 -19.91
N LEU A 43 -13.93 -1.60 -19.65
CA LEU A 43 -13.93 -2.64 -20.65
C LEU A 43 -15.36 -3.03 -21.03
N LYS A 44 -15.58 -3.41 -22.28
CA LYS A 44 -16.91 -3.78 -22.78
C LYS A 44 -17.32 -5.21 -22.41
N GLU A 45 -16.37 -6.03 -22.06
CA GLU A 45 -16.56 -7.43 -21.67
C GLU A 45 -15.68 -7.81 -20.46
N PRO A 46 -16.12 -8.76 -19.61
CA PRO A 46 -15.33 -9.22 -18.49
C PRO A 46 -14.00 -9.80 -18.99
N VAL A 47 -12.93 -9.10 -18.75
CA VAL A 47 -11.61 -9.71 -18.78
C VAL A 47 -11.40 -10.27 -17.38
N LYS A 48 -11.50 -11.59 -17.24
CA LYS A 48 -10.97 -12.19 -16.01
C LYS A 48 -9.49 -11.88 -16.00
N PRO A 49 -8.99 -11.11 -15.01
CA PRO A 49 -7.57 -10.95 -14.89
C PRO A 49 -6.98 -12.36 -14.79
N THR A 50 -6.03 -12.64 -15.64
CA THR A 50 -5.28 -13.91 -15.60
C THR A 50 -4.29 -13.94 -14.44
N VAL A 51 -4.28 -12.89 -13.62
CA VAL A 51 -3.29 -12.62 -12.60
C VAL A 51 -4.00 -12.48 -11.26
N TYR A 52 -3.62 -13.31 -10.35
CA TYR A 52 -3.80 -13.34 -8.90
C TYR A 52 -4.84 -12.36 -8.34
N GLU A 53 -6.10 -12.80 -8.28
CA GLU A 53 -7.04 -12.18 -7.37
C GLU A 53 -6.87 -12.87 -6.01
N PHE A 54 -6.47 -12.11 -5.02
CA PHE A 54 -6.60 -12.59 -3.64
C PHE A 54 -8.02 -12.32 -3.15
N ALA A 55 -8.95 -13.13 -3.62
CA ALA A 55 -10.34 -13.00 -3.23
C ALA A 55 -10.53 -13.07 -1.71
N ASP A 56 -9.62 -13.78 -1.03
CA ASP A 56 -9.61 -13.94 0.42
C ASP A 56 -8.19 -14.09 0.97
N ALA A 57 -8.07 -14.10 2.29
CA ALA A 57 -6.81 -14.31 3.00
C ALA A 57 -6.16 -15.65 2.68
N LYS A 58 -6.94 -16.71 2.39
CA LYS A 58 -6.38 -18.02 2.10
C LYS A 58 -5.62 -18.02 0.78
N ALA A 59 -6.16 -17.34 -0.24
CA ALA A 59 -5.48 -17.17 -1.52
C ALA A 59 -4.18 -16.38 -1.35
N TYR A 60 -4.21 -15.30 -0.56
CA TYR A 60 -3.02 -14.50 -0.27
C TYR A 60 -1.96 -15.29 0.52
N LEU A 61 -2.34 -16.01 1.57
CA LEU A 61 -1.42 -16.85 2.34
C LEU A 61 -0.77 -17.94 1.48
N LYS A 62 -1.52 -18.55 0.56
CA LYS A 62 -0.96 -19.49 -0.41
C LYS A 62 0.08 -18.83 -1.30
N HIS A 63 -0.16 -17.58 -1.72
CA HIS A 63 0.82 -16.80 -2.47
C HIS A 63 2.07 -16.54 -1.62
N LEU A 64 1.94 -16.04 -0.39
CA LEU A 64 3.08 -15.84 0.53
C LEU A 64 3.91 -17.12 0.68
N ASP A 65 3.28 -18.28 0.84
CA ASP A 65 3.97 -19.57 0.92
C ASP A 65 4.72 -19.91 -0.37
N SER A 66 4.16 -19.56 -1.53
CA SER A 66 4.77 -19.84 -2.84
C SER A 66 6.04 -19.01 -3.08
N VAL A 67 6.05 -17.76 -2.63
CA VAL A 67 7.20 -16.84 -2.77
C VAL A 67 8.14 -16.87 -1.56
N GLY A 68 7.74 -17.49 -0.46
CA GLY A 68 8.54 -17.63 0.76
C GLY A 68 8.52 -16.40 1.66
N VAL A 69 7.44 -15.61 1.62
CA VAL A 69 7.23 -14.43 2.48
C VAL A 69 6.62 -14.86 3.80
N GLU A 70 7.11 -14.28 4.88
CA GLU A 70 6.77 -14.69 6.25
C GLU A 70 5.41 -14.17 6.69
N ARG A 71 5.15 -12.88 6.47
CA ARG A 71 3.94 -12.16 6.92
C ARG A 71 3.55 -11.09 5.92
N GLY A 72 2.31 -10.60 6.01
CA GLY A 72 1.83 -9.52 5.17
C GLY A 72 0.83 -8.60 5.85
N LEU A 73 0.80 -7.36 5.38
CA LEU A 73 -0.23 -6.39 5.69
C LEU A 73 -1.22 -6.36 4.53
N ILE A 74 -2.48 -6.65 4.83
CA ILE A 74 -3.56 -6.67 3.85
C ILE A 74 -4.48 -5.45 3.99
N LEU A 75 -4.88 -4.94 2.85
CA LEU A 75 -5.78 -3.80 2.70
C LEU A 75 -6.99 -4.20 1.86
N PRO A 76 -8.15 -3.55 2.01
CA PRO A 76 -9.24 -3.72 1.08
C PRO A 76 -8.82 -3.44 -0.35
N ASN A 77 -9.19 -4.32 -1.26
CA ASN A 77 -9.07 -4.02 -2.67
C ASN A 77 -10.10 -2.95 -3.07
N TYR A 78 -9.83 -2.22 -4.14
CA TYR A 78 -10.76 -1.20 -4.62
C TYR A 78 -10.77 -1.14 -6.13
N GLY A 79 -11.95 -0.86 -6.68
CA GLY A 79 -12.13 -0.59 -8.10
C GLY A 79 -12.70 0.82 -8.29
N ILE A 80 -12.35 1.46 -9.39
CA ILE A 80 -13.02 2.66 -9.87
C ILE A 80 -14.14 2.17 -10.80
N PRO A 81 -15.43 2.56 -10.64
CA PRO A 81 -15.95 3.70 -9.90
C PRO A 81 -16.69 3.38 -8.59
N VAL A 82 -16.56 2.20 -8.01
CA VAL A 82 -17.42 1.80 -6.88
C VAL A 82 -16.81 2.29 -5.56
N GLN A 83 -17.09 3.54 -5.21
CA GLN A 83 -16.54 4.19 -4.00
C GLN A 83 -16.92 3.50 -2.68
N SER A 84 -18.04 2.78 -2.62
CA SER A 84 -18.47 2.06 -1.42
C SER A 84 -17.83 0.66 -1.29
N GLN A 85 -17.32 0.10 -2.36
CA GLN A 85 -16.76 -1.25 -2.37
C GLN A 85 -15.62 -1.45 -1.35
N PRO A 86 -14.63 -0.54 -1.21
CA PRO A 86 -13.57 -0.74 -0.23
C PRO A 86 -14.08 -0.83 1.20
N PHE A 87 -15.13 -0.10 1.56
CA PHE A 87 -15.72 -0.16 2.90
C PHE A 87 -16.33 -1.53 3.20
N SER A 88 -16.99 -2.16 2.22
CA SER A 88 -17.56 -3.51 2.39
C SER A 88 -16.50 -4.59 2.58
N LEU A 89 -15.26 -4.35 2.14
CA LEU A 89 -14.13 -5.25 2.30
C LEU A 89 -13.40 -5.07 3.64
N ASN A 90 -13.74 -4.06 4.45
CA ASN A 90 -13.18 -3.92 5.80
C ASN A 90 -13.51 -5.15 6.66
N ASP A 91 -14.70 -5.72 6.53
CA ASP A 91 -15.09 -6.93 7.24
C ASP A 91 -14.24 -8.14 6.82
N LEU A 92 -13.96 -8.28 5.52
CA LEU A 92 -13.06 -9.31 5.02
C LEU A 92 -11.64 -9.20 5.60
N VAL A 93 -11.11 -7.97 5.68
CA VAL A 93 -9.79 -7.74 6.30
C VAL A 93 -9.81 -8.14 7.76
N LEU A 94 -10.81 -7.69 8.53
CA LEU A 94 -10.93 -7.99 9.96
C LEU A 94 -11.10 -9.48 10.23
N GLU A 95 -11.91 -10.18 9.46
CA GLU A 95 -12.07 -11.62 9.53
C GLU A 95 -10.75 -12.35 9.22
N SER A 96 -10.02 -11.87 8.21
CA SER A 96 -8.75 -12.44 7.80
C SER A 96 -7.67 -12.32 8.88
N ILE A 97 -7.51 -11.14 9.48
CA ILE A 97 -6.49 -10.91 10.51
C ILE A 97 -6.84 -11.55 11.85
N SER A 98 -8.12 -11.77 12.14
CA SER A 98 -8.56 -12.48 13.34
C SER A 98 -8.29 -13.99 13.26
N SER A 99 -8.27 -14.54 12.05
CA SER A 99 -8.13 -15.98 11.81
C SER A 99 -6.69 -16.42 11.53
N ASN A 100 -5.74 -15.50 11.34
CA ASN A 100 -4.36 -15.85 10.99
C ASN A 100 -3.36 -14.83 11.54
N ASP A 101 -2.39 -15.32 12.32
CA ASP A 101 -1.36 -14.50 12.98
C ASP A 101 -0.24 -14.02 12.05
N ARG A 102 -0.17 -14.53 10.82
CA ARG A 102 0.75 -14.02 9.80
C ARG A 102 0.24 -12.74 9.12
N LEU A 103 -1.01 -12.33 9.38
CA LEU A 103 -1.62 -11.19 8.76
C LEU A 103 -1.89 -10.08 9.78
N VAL A 104 -1.66 -8.86 9.35
CA VAL A 104 -2.20 -7.65 9.96
C VAL A 104 -2.99 -6.88 8.90
N GLY A 105 -3.84 -5.95 9.31
CA GLY A 105 -4.73 -5.28 8.37
C GLY A 105 -4.78 -3.78 8.52
N GLY A 106 -5.11 -3.13 7.42
CA GLY A 106 -5.52 -1.74 7.40
C GLY A 106 -6.97 -1.60 6.96
N LEU A 107 -7.68 -0.65 7.55
CA LEU A 107 -9.08 -0.40 7.25
C LEU A 107 -9.22 0.79 6.29
N TRP A 108 -10.14 0.65 5.36
CA TRP A 108 -10.45 1.70 4.40
C TRP A 108 -11.28 2.81 5.04
N VAL A 109 -10.85 4.04 4.80
CA VAL A 109 -11.57 5.27 5.16
C VAL A 109 -11.57 6.25 3.98
N SER A 110 -12.43 7.25 4.02
CA SER A 110 -12.52 8.28 2.98
C SER A 110 -12.83 9.64 3.60
N PHE A 111 -12.20 10.69 3.09
CA PHE A 111 -12.46 12.06 3.53
C PHE A 111 -13.66 12.70 2.83
N LEU A 112 -14.28 11.99 1.87
CA LEU A 112 -15.42 12.50 1.13
C LEU A 112 -16.67 12.61 2.03
N PRO A 113 -17.38 13.77 2.06
CA PRO A 113 -18.57 13.96 2.88
C PRO A 113 -19.64 12.90 2.71
N GLN A 114 -19.89 12.42 1.48
CA GLN A 114 -20.85 11.34 1.21
C GLN A 114 -20.49 10.01 1.85
N ASN A 115 -19.25 9.83 2.29
CA ASN A 115 -18.75 8.61 2.95
C ASN A 115 -18.58 8.80 4.47
N LYS A 116 -18.99 9.93 5.03
CA LYS A 116 -18.78 10.27 6.45
C LYS A 116 -19.26 9.17 7.39
N GLU A 117 -20.50 8.73 7.22
CA GLU A 117 -21.10 7.69 8.08
C GLU A 117 -20.28 6.38 8.03
N LEU A 118 -19.91 5.93 6.82
CA LEU A 118 -19.10 4.72 6.63
C LEU A 118 -17.71 4.85 7.26
N THR A 119 -17.09 6.03 7.10
CA THR A 119 -15.78 6.32 7.70
C THR A 119 -15.89 6.29 9.23
N LEU A 120 -16.83 7.02 9.82
CA LEU A 120 -16.99 7.06 11.30
C LEU A 120 -17.25 5.66 11.87
N LYS A 121 -18.11 4.86 11.22
CA LYS A 121 -18.36 3.47 11.61
C LYS A 121 -17.08 2.61 11.51
N THR A 122 -16.24 2.83 10.50
CA THR A 122 -14.96 2.14 10.39
C THR A 122 -14.01 2.51 11.52
N LEU A 123 -13.98 3.80 11.92
CA LEU A 123 -13.11 4.27 13.00
C LEU A 123 -13.44 3.66 14.37
N GLU A 124 -14.70 3.23 14.60
CA GLU A 124 -15.08 2.48 15.82
C GLU A 124 -14.32 1.15 15.93
N ARG A 125 -13.89 0.60 14.81
CA ARG A 125 -13.17 -0.67 14.70
C ARG A 125 -11.65 -0.53 14.61
N ALA A 126 -11.13 0.70 14.55
CA ALA A 126 -9.71 0.97 14.38
C ALA A 126 -8.81 0.41 15.49
N GLY A 127 -9.38 0.17 16.67
CA GLY A 127 -8.67 -0.45 17.81
C GLY A 127 -8.78 -1.98 17.89
N GLU A 128 -9.39 -2.66 16.92
CA GLU A 128 -9.50 -4.12 16.93
C GLU A 128 -8.13 -4.79 16.80
N PRO A 129 -7.91 -5.95 17.46
CA PRO A 129 -6.63 -6.66 17.40
C PRO A 129 -6.22 -7.00 15.97
N GLY A 130 -4.98 -6.65 15.62
CA GLY A 130 -4.44 -6.88 14.27
C GLY A 130 -4.67 -5.74 13.28
N VAL A 131 -5.51 -4.77 13.61
CA VAL A 131 -5.57 -3.51 12.85
C VAL A 131 -4.33 -2.68 13.19
N VAL A 132 -3.56 -2.32 12.17
CA VAL A 132 -2.32 -1.55 12.30
C VAL A 132 -2.29 -0.31 11.44
N ALA A 133 -3.25 -0.16 10.52
CA ALA A 133 -3.28 0.94 9.58
C ALA A 133 -4.71 1.42 9.27
N LEU A 134 -4.81 2.68 8.82
CA LEU A 134 -5.91 3.14 7.98
C LEU A 134 -5.41 3.35 6.55
N LYS A 135 -6.27 3.18 5.56
CA LYS A 135 -5.95 3.38 4.14
C LYS A 135 -6.97 4.31 3.49
N THR A 136 -6.47 5.24 2.68
CA THR A 136 -7.31 6.06 1.79
C THR A 136 -6.62 6.35 0.46
N THR A 137 -7.39 6.83 -0.50
CA THR A 137 -6.89 7.36 -1.77
C THR A 137 -7.72 8.56 -2.21
N PHE A 138 -7.08 9.51 -2.87
CA PHE A 138 -7.75 10.62 -3.53
C PHE A 138 -8.00 10.37 -5.03
N LEU A 139 -7.66 9.18 -5.55
CA LEU A 139 -8.08 8.75 -6.90
C LEU A 139 -9.60 8.64 -7.02
N LEU A 140 -10.29 8.35 -5.92
CA LEU A 140 -11.75 8.23 -5.87
C LEU A 140 -12.45 9.58 -5.56
N GLY A 141 -11.71 10.66 -5.53
CA GLY A 141 -12.23 12.03 -5.28
C GLY A 141 -11.60 12.69 -4.06
N GLY A 142 -11.84 13.99 -3.91
CA GLY A 142 -11.24 14.83 -2.88
C GLY A 142 -9.84 15.32 -3.24
N ASN A 143 -9.17 15.93 -2.28
CA ASN A 143 -7.81 16.45 -2.41
C ASN A 143 -7.06 16.24 -1.08
N PRO A 144 -5.80 15.79 -1.08
CA PRO A 144 -5.01 15.66 0.15
C PRO A 144 -4.59 17.00 0.76
N ASP A 145 -4.62 18.12 0.02
CA ASP A 145 -4.26 19.45 0.53
C ASP A 145 -5.31 19.96 1.52
N PRO A 146 -4.96 20.11 2.83
CA PRO A 146 -5.89 20.60 3.86
C PRO A 146 -6.47 21.98 3.60
N SER A 147 -5.78 22.83 2.82
CA SER A 147 -6.26 24.16 2.47
C SER A 147 -7.49 24.14 1.56
N THR A 148 -7.74 23.01 0.91
CA THR A 148 -8.88 22.80 -0.01
C THR A 148 -10.10 22.17 0.68
N TRP A 149 -9.97 21.76 1.96
CA TRP A 149 -11.03 21.07 2.66
C TRP A 149 -12.11 22.01 3.15
N ASP A 150 -13.37 21.70 2.88
CA ASP A 150 -14.50 22.32 3.55
C ASP A 150 -14.58 21.86 5.01
N ALA A 151 -15.53 22.43 5.76
CA ALA A 151 -15.67 22.13 7.18
C ALA A 151 -15.97 20.64 7.45
N GLU A 152 -16.78 20.01 6.60
CA GLU A 152 -17.17 18.62 6.77
C GLU A 152 -16.01 17.65 6.41
N THR A 153 -15.31 17.92 5.31
CA THR A 153 -14.09 17.17 4.94
C THR A 153 -13.04 17.28 6.04
N ARG A 154 -12.85 18.48 6.61
CA ARG A 154 -11.93 18.71 7.74
C ARG A 154 -12.32 17.90 8.97
N GLU A 155 -13.59 17.90 9.35
CA GLU A 155 -14.10 17.09 10.47
C GLU A 155 -13.82 15.61 10.30
N ILE A 156 -14.07 15.06 9.09
CA ILE A 156 -13.81 13.65 8.79
C ILE A 156 -12.31 13.34 8.85
N ALA A 157 -11.50 14.18 8.25
CA ALA A 157 -10.04 14.01 8.23
C ALA A 157 -9.48 14.03 9.66
N GLU A 158 -9.85 15.01 10.48
CA GLU A 158 -9.43 15.09 11.90
C GLU A 158 -9.85 13.84 12.67
N ALA A 159 -11.08 13.34 12.48
CA ALA A 159 -11.51 12.11 13.14
C ALA A 159 -10.64 10.91 12.73
N CYS A 160 -10.19 10.83 11.47
CA CYS A 160 -9.26 9.79 11.01
C CYS A 160 -7.88 9.95 11.64
N PHE A 161 -7.31 11.16 11.66
CA PHE A 161 -6.02 11.43 12.27
C PHE A 161 -6.03 11.18 13.78
N ASP A 162 -7.11 11.55 14.48
CA ASP A 162 -7.30 11.28 15.90
C ASP A 162 -7.36 9.78 16.20
N ALA A 163 -8.01 8.99 15.35
CA ALA A 163 -8.04 7.53 15.48
C ALA A 163 -6.65 6.92 15.26
N VAL A 164 -5.89 7.39 14.26
CA VAL A 164 -4.51 6.97 14.01
C VAL A 164 -3.63 7.24 15.22
N GLU A 165 -3.72 8.44 15.81
CA GLU A 165 -2.96 8.81 17.00
C GLU A 165 -3.37 7.98 18.23
N ARG A 166 -4.68 7.87 18.50
CA ARG A 166 -5.24 7.16 19.66
C ARG A 166 -4.85 5.68 19.69
N HIS A 167 -4.88 5.03 18.52
CA HIS A 167 -4.61 3.59 18.40
C HIS A 167 -3.18 3.30 17.92
N ASN A 168 -2.32 4.33 17.79
CA ASN A 168 -0.94 4.23 17.31
C ASN A 168 -0.81 3.53 15.95
N LEU A 169 -1.75 3.80 15.04
CA LEU A 169 -1.78 3.23 13.68
C LEU A 169 -0.82 3.96 12.74
N VAL A 170 -0.75 3.45 11.52
CA VAL A 170 -0.08 4.10 10.38
C VAL A 170 -1.13 4.50 9.35
N PHE A 171 -1.09 5.72 8.85
CA PHE A 171 -2.04 6.16 7.84
C PHE A 171 -1.44 6.02 6.44
N HIS A 172 -1.95 5.06 5.67
CA HIS A 172 -1.52 4.78 4.30
C HIS A 172 -2.27 5.67 3.30
N PHE A 173 -1.53 6.49 2.58
CA PHE A 173 -2.05 7.34 1.51
C PHE A 173 -1.51 6.86 0.16
N HIS A 174 -2.40 6.54 -0.77
CA HIS A 174 -2.02 6.27 -2.14
C HIS A 174 -1.45 7.54 -2.79
N THR A 175 -0.23 7.50 -3.30
CA THR A 175 0.41 8.62 -4.00
C THR A 175 0.69 8.27 -5.46
N SER A 176 0.72 9.26 -6.34
CA SER A 176 0.97 9.10 -7.76
C SER A 176 1.77 10.27 -8.33
N ALA A 177 2.09 10.17 -9.61
CA ALA A 177 2.84 11.19 -10.35
C ALA A 177 1.94 12.24 -11.02
N GLY A 178 0.67 12.31 -10.67
CA GLY A 178 -0.28 13.25 -11.24
C GLY A 178 -1.68 13.11 -10.70
N GLY A 179 -2.58 13.98 -11.14
CA GLY A 179 -3.96 14.04 -10.69
C GLY A 179 -4.10 14.48 -9.23
N THR A 180 -5.20 14.11 -8.61
CA THR A 180 -5.49 14.45 -7.21
C THR A 180 -4.55 13.78 -6.22
N SER A 181 -4.01 12.61 -6.57
CA SER A 181 -3.02 11.89 -5.77
C SER A 181 -1.57 12.27 -6.08
N ASP A 182 -1.32 13.36 -6.81
CA ASP A 182 0.05 13.88 -7.04
C ASP A 182 0.71 14.24 -5.71
N ILE A 183 1.97 13.83 -5.55
CA ILE A 183 2.70 14.01 -4.30
C ILE A 183 2.78 15.47 -3.83
N ASN A 184 2.77 16.43 -4.75
CA ASN A 184 2.79 17.84 -4.35
C ASN A 184 1.54 18.24 -3.55
N ASN A 185 0.41 17.58 -3.79
CA ASN A 185 -0.82 17.84 -3.04
C ASN A 185 -0.75 17.32 -1.60
N TYR A 186 0.17 16.36 -1.32
CA TYR A 186 0.36 15.81 0.03
C TYR A 186 1.30 16.64 0.90
N VAL A 187 2.12 17.51 0.31
CA VAL A 187 3.10 18.32 1.07
C VAL A 187 2.44 19.07 2.21
N PRO A 188 1.35 19.85 2.02
CA PRO A 188 0.69 20.55 3.11
C PRO A 188 0.12 19.62 4.18
N MET A 189 -0.41 18.44 3.80
CA MET A 189 -0.93 17.46 4.74
C MET A 189 0.19 16.84 5.60
N VAL A 190 1.31 16.49 4.99
CA VAL A 190 2.47 15.97 5.73
C VAL A 190 3.00 17.04 6.69
N GLU A 191 3.11 18.29 6.27
CA GLU A 191 3.57 19.40 7.11
C GLU A 191 2.62 19.66 8.29
N GLU A 192 1.31 19.53 8.10
CA GLU A 192 0.31 19.73 9.16
C GLU A 192 0.26 18.56 10.15
N PHE A 193 0.25 17.32 9.67
CA PHE A 193 -0.04 16.14 10.48
C PHE A 193 1.16 15.21 10.75
N GLY A 194 2.22 15.27 9.93
CA GLY A 194 3.28 14.28 9.95
C GLY A 194 4.18 14.29 11.19
N LYS A 195 4.15 15.34 12.02
CA LYS A 195 4.79 15.33 13.34
C LYS A 195 3.92 14.68 14.42
N ARG A 196 2.60 14.69 14.21
CA ARG A 196 1.62 14.10 15.13
C ARG A 196 1.45 12.61 14.90
N VAL A 197 1.24 12.19 13.67
CA VAL A 197 0.91 10.81 13.29
C VAL A 197 1.89 10.22 12.28
N LYS A 198 1.92 8.89 12.18
CA LYS A 198 2.70 8.15 11.19
C LYS A 198 1.98 8.18 9.85
N ILE A 199 2.59 8.79 8.84
CA ILE A 199 2.08 8.89 7.46
C ILE A 199 2.90 7.98 6.56
N TYR A 200 2.23 7.09 5.83
CA TYR A 200 2.84 6.18 4.88
C TYR A 200 2.46 6.58 3.45
N LEU A 201 3.43 7.04 2.69
CA LEU A 201 3.29 7.48 1.31
C LEU A 201 3.45 6.26 0.38
N VAL A 202 2.35 5.62 0.08
CA VAL A 202 2.30 4.42 -0.77
C VAL A 202 2.78 4.77 -2.16
N HIS A 203 3.60 3.92 -2.78
CA HIS A 203 4.20 4.08 -4.11
C HIS A 203 5.25 5.18 -4.24
N PHE A 204 5.63 5.82 -3.18
CA PHE A 204 6.64 6.87 -3.18
C PHE A 204 6.43 7.90 -4.31
N GLY A 205 5.20 8.38 -4.49
CA GLY A 205 4.81 9.31 -5.54
C GLY A 205 4.51 8.67 -6.90
N GLY A 206 4.68 7.36 -7.07
CA GLY A 206 4.38 6.61 -8.29
C GLY A 206 5.06 7.16 -9.56
N GLY A 207 5.25 6.33 -10.58
CA GLY A 207 5.79 6.77 -11.87
C GLY A 207 7.17 7.43 -11.79
N VAL A 208 7.57 8.11 -12.86
CA VAL A 208 8.90 8.75 -12.95
C VAL A 208 8.95 10.13 -12.30
N SER A 209 7.95 10.97 -12.54
CA SER A 209 8.01 12.39 -12.12
C SER A 209 7.74 12.57 -10.62
N GLY A 210 6.93 11.72 -10.01
CA GLY A 210 6.57 11.83 -8.60
C GLY A 210 7.78 11.64 -7.69
N HIS A 211 8.51 10.56 -7.81
CA HIS A 211 9.64 10.28 -6.94
C HIS A 211 10.83 11.23 -7.13
N ILE A 212 11.02 11.82 -8.32
CA ILE A 212 12.07 12.83 -8.53
C ILE A 212 11.88 14.02 -7.58
N LYS A 213 10.65 14.44 -7.35
CA LYS A 213 10.34 15.52 -6.41
C LYS A 213 10.40 15.06 -4.95
N LEU A 214 9.98 13.83 -4.71
CA LEU A 214 9.77 13.31 -3.37
C LEU A 214 11.08 12.92 -2.66
N VAL A 215 12.11 12.41 -3.37
CA VAL A 215 13.35 11.93 -2.70
C VAL A 215 13.99 12.97 -1.79
N PRO A 216 14.30 14.19 -2.24
CA PRO A 216 14.85 15.21 -1.35
C PRO A 216 13.89 15.59 -0.23
N GLN A 217 12.63 15.87 -0.56
CA GLN A 217 11.62 16.30 0.41
C GLN A 217 11.35 15.25 1.48
N PHE A 218 11.29 13.98 1.12
CA PHE A 218 11.08 12.87 2.06
C PHE A 218 12.22 12.81 3.10
N LEU A 219 13.46 12.90 2.66
CA LEU A 219 14.61 12.85 3.55
C LEU A 219 14.71 14.11 4.43
N ASP A 220 14.36 15.28 3.89
CA ASP A 220 14.29 16.53 4.66
C ASP A 220 13.21 16.41 5.77
N TRP A 221 12.03 15.88 5.46
CA TRP A 221 11.00 15.62 6.48
C TRP A 221 11.49 14.67 7.57
N VAL A 222 12.22 13.60 7.20
CA VAL A 222 12.77 12.67 8.21
C VAL A 222 13.78 13.37 9.11
N GLU A 223 14.71 14.18 8.56
CA GLU A 223 15.67 14.97 9.34
C GLU A 223 14.98 15.97 10.27
N GLU A 224 13.87 16.56 9.84
CA GLU A 224 13.06 17.50 10.62
C GLU A 224 12.13 16.82 11.66
N GLY A 225 12.17 15.48 11.75
CA GLY A 225 11.44 14.71 12.74
C GLY A 225 9.98 14.39 12.38
N TYR A 226 9.62 14.49 11.10
CA TYR A 226 8.32 14.00 10.63
C TYR A 226 8.28 12.47 10.63
N LYS A 227 7.12 11.91 10.97
CA LYS A 227 6.89 10.45 11.03
C LYS A 227 6.40 9.94 9.68
N VAL A 228 7.21 10.16 8.64
CA VAL A 228 6.89 9.75 7.26
C VAL A 228 7.58 8.44 6.91
N TYR A 229 6.85 7.58 6.19
CA TYR A 229 7.27 6.26 5.71
C TYR A 229 6.85 6.09 4.26
N CYS A 230 7.45 5.14 3.53
CA CYS A 230 7.04 4.83 2.17
C CYS A 230 7.39 3.40 1.77
N ASP A 231 6.85 2.96 0.64
CA ASP A 231 7.33 1.85 -0.16
C ASP A 231 7.77 2.31 -1.55
N THR A 232 8.33 1.39 -2.33
CA THR A 232 8.83 1.68 -3.67
C THR A 232 8.01 1.00 -4.78
N THR A 233 6.83 0.48 -4.46
CA THR A 233 5.94 -0.11 -5.48
C THR A 233 5.59 0.92 -6.55
N TRP A 234 5.40 0.49 -7.79
CA TRP A 234 5.16 1.38 -8.93
C TRP A 234 6.25 2.43 -9.20
N THR A 235 7.31 2.51 -8.38
CA THR A 235 8.41 3.42 -8.62
C THR A 235 9.24 2.90 -9.80
N ILE A 236 9.24 3.64 -10.91
CA ILE A 236 9.80 3.20 -12.19
C ILE A 236 11.22 3.75 -12.39
N GLY A 237 12.04 2.96 -13.08
CA GLY A 237 13.38 3.36 -13.48
C GLY A 237 14.37 3.46 -12.33
N PHE A 238 15.02 4.61 -12.19
CA PHE A 238 16.07 4.82 -11.20
C PHE A 238 15.56 5.27 -9.82
N GLY A 239 14.26 5.55 -9.68
CA GLY A 239 13.70 6.20 -8.49
C GLY A 239 13.95 5.46 -7.18
N ALA A 240 13.62 4.16 -7.13
CA ALA A 240 13.88 3.34 -5.94
C ALA A 240 15.38 3.26 -5.62
N ARG A 241 16.22 3.10 -6.66
CA ARG A 241 17.68 3.09 -6.51
C ARG A 241 18.19 4.43 -5.97
N TRP A 242 17.69 5.54 -6.50
CA TRP A 242 18.09 6.87 -6.05
C TRP A 242 17.70 7.09 -4.59
N LEU A 243 16.47 6.79 -4.18
CA LEU A 243 16.05 6.88 -2.79
C LEU A 243 17.02 6.10 -1.87
N MET A 244 17.26 4.82 -2.16
CA MET A 244 18.12 3.99 -1.32
C MET A 244 19.56 4.48 -1.26
N THR A 245 20.13 4.94 -2.39
CA THR A 245 21.49 5.48 -2.40
C THR A 245 21.58 6.83 -1.66
N GLU A 246 20.54 7.66 -1.70
CA GLU A 246 20.50 8.90 -0.93
C GLU A 246 20.34 8.66 0.56
N ILE A 247 19.56 7.65 0.96
CA ILE A 247 19.47 7.21 2.36
C ILE A 247 20.87 6.86 2.89
N GLU A 248 21.63 5.99 2.21
CA GLU A 248 22.99 5.66 2.63
C GLU A 248 23.93 6.87 2.62
N ARG A 249 23.87 7.67 1.58
CA ARG A 249 24.73 8.86 1.45
C ARG A 249 24.50 9.89 2.56
N ARG A 250 23.24 10.09 2.96
CA ARG A 250 22.85 11.06 4.01
C ARG A 250 22.89 10.46 5.41
N GLY A 251 22.81 9.14 5.54
CA GLY A 251 22.65 8.45 6.84
C GLY A 251 21.30 8.77 7.49
N VAL A 252 20.24 8.94 6.67
CA VAL A 252 18.91 9.39 7.12
C VAL A 252 17.84 8.55 6.45
N GLY A 253 16.83 8.11 7.22
CA GLY A 253 15.66 7.40 6.70
C GLY A 253 15.86 5.91 6.47
N GLU A 254 16.90 5.30 7.04
CA GLU A 254 17.15 3.85 6.96
C GLU A 254 16.00 3.02 7.50
N ASP A 255 15.23 3.56 8.45
CA ASP A 255 14.07 2.98 9.11
C ASP A 255 12.72 3.39 8.50
N ARG A 256 12.72 4.08 7.34
CA ARG A 256 11.53 4.74 6.78
C ARG A 256 10.98 4.12 5.50
N VAL A 257 11.73 3.22 4.87
CA VAL A 257 11.32 2.55 3.64
C VAL A 257 11.02 1.09 3.94
N LEU A 258 9.86 0.60 3.48
CA LEU A 258 9.43 -0.78 3.67
C LEU A 258 9.30 -1.48 2.31
N PHE A 259 9.53 -2.79 2.31
CA PHE A 259 9.17 -3.62 1.17
C PHE A 259 7.66 -3.82 1.11
N ALA A 260 7.12 -3.67 -0.08
CA ALA A 260 5.73 -3.96 -0.39
C ALA A 260 5.62 -4.59 -1.78
N SER A 261 4.63 -5.42 -2.00
CA SER A 261 4.34 -5.99 -3.31
C SER A 261 3.28 -5.21 -4.08
N ASP A 262 2.34 -4.59 -3.38
CA ASP A 262 1.11 -4.01 -3.94
C ASP A 262 0.31 -5.00 -4.80
N GLU A 263 0.48 -6.30 -4.56
CA GLU A 263 -0.32 -7.28 -5.29
C GLU A 263 -1.81 -7.20 -4.90
N PRO A 264 -2.70 -7.44 -5.86
CA PRO A 264 -2.50 -7.91 -7.23
C PRO A 264 -2.26 -6.79 -8.26
N TRP A 265 -2.06 -5.55 -7.84
CA TRP A 265 -1.89 -4.40 -8.73
C TRP A 265 -0.48 -4.27 -9.32
N SER A 266 0.53 -4.77 -8.63
CA SER A 266 1.91 -4.88 -9.10
C SER A 266 2.36 -6.34 -9.11
N ASP A 267 3.64 -6.59 -9.33
CA ASP A 267 4.23 -7.94 -9.39
C ASP A 267 5.28 -8.10 -8.29
N PHE A 268 5.10 -9.12 -7.44
CA PHE A 268 5.97 -9.38 -6.30
C PHE A 268 7.45 -9.42 -6.67
N TRP A 269 7.80 -10.15 -7.72
CA TRP A 269 9.20 -10.35 -8.07
C TRP A 269 9.86 -9.09 -8.62
N SER A 270 9.12 -8.29 -9.38
CA SER A 270 9.62 -7.00 -9.86
C SER A 270 9.92 -6.05 -8.70
N GLU A 271 9.05 -6.01 -7.69
CA GLU A 271 9.25 -5.20 -6.50
C GLU A 271 10.41 -5.71 -5.62
N TYR A 272 10.49 -7.04 -5.41
CA TYR A 272 11.56 -7.66 -4.66
C TYR A 272 12.94 -7.42 -5.29
N TYR A 273 13.07 -7.60 -6.60
CA TYR A 273 14.35 -7.42 -7.27
C TYR A 273 14.78 -5.96 -7.40
N LYS A 274 13.87 -5.00 -7.34
CA LYS A 274 14.23 -3.58 -7.19
C LYS A 274 15.08 -3.36 -5.94
N ILE A 275 14.70 -3.97 -4.82
CA ILE A 275 15.46 -3.86 -3.56
C ILE A 275 16.74 -4.69 -3.61
N LYS A 276 16.64 -5.96 -3.99
CA LYS A 276 17.82 -6.86 -4.03
C LYS A 276 18.91 -6.39 -4.99
N GLY A 277 18.54 -5.83 -6.13
CA GLY A 277 19.46 -5.31 -7.16
C GLY A 277 19.96 -3.88 -6.90
N ALA A 278 19.52 -3.21 -5.83
CA ALA A 278 20.01 -1.87 -5.52
C ALA A 278 21.49 -1.88 -5.11
N PRO A 279 22.30 -0.88 -5.54
CA PRO A 279 23.72 -0.79 -5.21
C PRO A 279 23.95 -0.14 -3.83
N VAL A 280 23.34 -0.73 -2.80
CA VAL A 280 23.42 -0.30 -1.40
C VAL A 280 23.81 -1.50 -0.52
N SER A 281 24.14 -1.24 0.74
CA SER A 281 24.53 -2.26 1.70
C SER A 281 23.46 -3.36 1.87
N ASP A 282 23.90 -4.54 2.22
CA ASP A 282 22.98 -5.63 2.55
C ASP A 282 22.19 -5.32 3.83
N GLU A 283 22.75 -4.52 4.74
CA GLU A 283 22.05 -4.07 5.95
C GLU A 283 20.84 -3.20 5.60
N LEU A 284 20.98 -2.20 4.72
CA LEU A 284 19.83 -1.38 4.29
C LEU A 284 18.78 -2.23 3.56
N LYS A 285 19.20 -3.17 2.69
CA LYS A 285 18.26 -4.09 2.03
C LYS A 285 17.49 -4.93 3.05
N GLU A 286 18.16 -5.45 4.07
CA GLU A 286 17.54 -6.23 5.13
C GLU A 286 16.56 -5.40 5.96
N ARG A 287 16.91 -4.15 6.29
CA ARG A 287 15.98 -3.22 6.93
C ARG A 287 14.73 -3.02 6.09
N ILE A 288 14.86 -2.74 4.81
CA ILE A 288 13.72 -2.52 3.89
C ILE A 288 12.86 -3.78 3.77
N LEU A 289 13.48 -4.96 3.64
CA LEU A 289 12.77 -6.22 3.40
C LEU A 289 11.99 -6.74 4.60
N TYR A 290 12.41 -6.43 5.85
CA TYR A 290 11.65 -6.90 7.01
C TYR A 290 11.82 -6.08 8.29
N ARG A 291 13.02 -5.56 8.65
CA ARG A 291 13.24 -4.94 9.97
C ARG A 291 12.40 -3.69 10.17
N ASN A 292 12.31 -2.82 9.16
CA ASN A 292 11.52 -1.60 9.24
C ASN A 292 10.03 -1.89 9.42
N TYR A 293 9.53 -3.00 8.86
CA TYR A 293 8.18 -3.46 9.14
C TYR A 293 7.99 -3.82 10.61
N GLU A 294 8.92 -4.59 11.19
CA GLU A 294 8.86 -4.99 12.60
C GLU A 294 8.97 -3.79 13.55
N GLU A 295 9.84 -2.83 13.23
CA GLU A 295 9.97 -1.58 14.00
C GLU A 295 8.70 -0.70 13.91
N LEU A 296 8.03 -0.65 12.75
CA LEU A 296 6.87 0.21 12.54
C LEU A 296 5.58 -0.38 13.11
N TYR A 297 5.34 -1.69 12.89
CA TYR A 297 4.08 -2.36 13.24
C TYR A 297 4.20 -3.28 14.46
N GLY A 298 5.41 -3.54 14.92
CA GLY A 298 5.72 -4.44 16.03
C GLY A 298 5.79 -5.90 15.58
N GLU A 299 6.53 -6.69 16.37
CA GLU A 299 6.45 -8.14 16.26
C GLU A 299 5.10 -8.58 16.86
N LYS A 300 4.26 -9.23 16.05
CA LYS A 300 3.12 -9.96 16.60
C LYS A 300 3.70 -11.13 17.42
N LYS A 301 3.45 -11.10 18.72
CA LYS A 301 3.73 -12.22 19.62
C LYS A 301 2.66 -13.28 19.47
#